data_67794fd5acd19e7437b4e697e638c443
#
_entry.id   67794fd5acd19e7437b4e697e638c443
#
_cell.length_a   1.000
_cell.length_b   1.000
_cell.length_c   1.000
_cell.angle_alpha   90.00
_cell.angle_beta   90.00
_cell.angle_gamma   90.00
#
_symmetry.space_group_name_H-M   'P 1'
#
loop_
_entity.id
_entity.type
_entity.pdbx_description
1 polymer ?
#
loop_
_entity_poly.entity_id
_entity_poly.type
_entity_poly.pdbx_seq_one_letter_code
_entity_poly.pdbx_strand_id
1 'polypeptide(L)'
;VTNSVDRRARASQKRRRLTAAAARVLHEQGIERTTLADIAREADVPVGNVYYYFKTKDELVRAALSEHRAHLDELTAGLDQLPTPRDRLKALVEAWIAQRDTAARHGCPTGTLAVELDKRADGTLDAEAGAVIRRLLDWTAAQFRTWGIPAPDDHALTLISAYQGMSLLTNALRDPAVMTREGTRLLNWLDSLEPGDGRDG
;
A
#
# COMPACT_ATOMS: atom_id res chain seq x y z
N VAL A 1 35.78 16.32 10.02
CA VAL A 1 34.33 16.55 9.92
C VAL A 1 33.72 15.68 8.80
N THR A 2 34.39 15.49 7.67
CA THR A 2 33.91 14.75 6.47
C THR A 2 33.60 13.26 6.75
N ASN A 3 34.36 12.60 7.62
CA ASN A 3 34.23 11.14 7.88
C ASN A 3 32.97 10.77 8.71
N SER A 4 32.43 11.67 9.54
CA SER A 4 31.25 11.41 10.35
C SER A 4 29.94 11.57 9.53
N VAL A 5 29.93 12.51 8.58
CA VAL A 5 28.78 12.74 7.67
C VAL A 5 28.64 11.56 6.71
N ASP A 6 29.73 11.09 6.14
CA ASP A 6 29.75 9.93 5.24
C ASP A 6 29.32 8.63 5.96
N ARG A 7 29.75 8.43 7.21
CA ARG A 7 29.32 7.27 8.02
C ARG A 7 27.81 7.30 8.31
N ARG A 8 27.24 8.47 8.64
CA ARG A 8 25.80 8.62 8.87
C ARG A 8 24.99 8.38 7.59
N ALA A 9 25.46 8.89 6.46
CA ALA A 9 24.82 8.69 5.16
C ALA A 9 24.80 7.19 4.78
N ARG A 10 25.91 6.47 4.95
CA ARG A 10 25.98 5.01 4.70
C ARG A 10 25.08 4.21 5.65
N ALA A 11 25.00 4.58 6.92
CA ALA A 11 24.12 3.93 7.88
C ALA A 11 22.65 4.15 7.52
N SER A 12 22.25 5.37 7.14
CA SER A 12 20.92 5.70 6.66
C SER A 12 20.57 4.93 5.37
N GLN A 13 21.48 4.81 4.43
CA GLN A 13 21.29 4.05 3.20
C GLN A 13 21.08 2.56 3.48
N LYS A 14 21.90 1.96 4.38
CA LYS A 14 21.71 0.55 4.77
C LYS A 14 20.35 0.32 5.43
N ARG A 15 19.93 1.20 6.33
CA ARG A 15 18.61 1.10 6.97
C ARG A 15 17.49 1.15 5.94
N ARG A 16 17.54 2.08 4.97
CA ARG A 16 16.56 2.16 3.88
C ARG A 16 16.52 0.88 3.05
N ARG A 17 17.67 0.32 2.67
CA ARG A 17 17.74 -0.97 1.94
C ARG A 17 17.07 -2.10 2.73
N LEU A 18 17.33 -2.19 4.02
CA LEU A 18 16.72 -3.18 4.91
C LEU A 18 15.21 -2.97 5.07
N THR A 19 14.74 -1.73 5.18
CA THR A 19 13.31 -1.42 5.25
C THR A 19 12.59 -1.80 3.97
N ALA A 20 13.13 -1.43 2.80
CA ALA A 20 12.57 -1.81 1.50
C ALA A 20 12.58 -3.33 1.27
N ALA A 21 13.67 -4.02 1.67
CA ALA A 21 13.75 -5.47 1.62
C ALA A 21 12.72 -6.12 2.55
N ALA A 22 12.54 -5.61 3.77
CA ALA A 22 11.53 -6.11 4.69
C ALA A 22 10.11 -5.99 4.10
N ALA A 23 9.77 -4.85 3.52
CA ALA A 23 8.47 -4.65 2.88
C ALA A 23 8.23 -5.67 1.74
N ARG A 24 9.22 -5.91 0.88
CA ARG A 24 9.11 -6.91 -0.20
C ARG A 24 8.98 -8.33 0.33
N VAL A 25 9.90 -8.76 1.21
CA VAL A 25 9.94 -10.15 1.70
C VAL A 25 8.69 -10.47 2.52
N LEU A 26 8.22 -9.54 3.35
CA LEU A 26 6.98 -9.69 4.12
C LEU A 26 5.75 -9.80 3.19
N HIS A 27 5.71 -9.03 2.10
CA HIS A 27 4.64 -9.13 1.12
C HIS A 27 4.66 -10.47 0.35
N GLU A 28 5.85 -10.98 0.00
CA GLU A 28 6.01 -12.21 -0.78
C GLU A 28 5.80 -13.50 0.02
N GLN A 29 6.22 -13.51 1.28
CA GLN A 29 6.28 -14.72 2.11
C GLN A 29 5.35 -14.69 3.32
N GLY A 30 4.85 -13.52 3.70
CA GLY A 30 4.11 -13.29 4.94
C GLY A 30 5.02 -13.16 6.17
N ILE A 31 4.44 -12.73 7.28
CA ILE A 31 5.18 -12.46 8.52
C ILE A 31 5.79 -13.75 9.10
N GLU A 32 5.00 -14.82 9.18
CA GLU A 32 5.41 -16.03 9.88
C GLU A 32 6.64 -16.71 9.23
N ARG A 33 6.65 -16.79 7.90
CA ARG A 33 7.72 -17.45 7.14
C ARG A 33 8.97 -16.61 6.93
N THR A 34 8.87 -15.29 7.16
CA THR A 34 9.99 -14.36 6.96
C THR A 34 10.98 -14.45 8.12
N THR A 35 12.27 -14.64 7.77
CA THR A 35 13.39 -14.61 8.72
C THR A 35 14.24 -13.35 8.51
N LEU A 36 15.02 -13.00 9.53
CA LEU A 36 16.00 -11.90 9.41
C LEU A 36 17.08 -12.21 8.36
N ALA A 37 17.39 -13.49 8.14
CA ALA A 37 18.33 -13.91 7.12
C ALA A 37 17.78 -13.68 5.70
N ASP A 38 16.48 -13.87 5.48
CA ASP A 38 15.84 -13.57 4.19
C ASP A 38 15.91 -12.08 3.87
N ILE A 39 15.61 -11.25 4.85
CA ILE A 39 15.69 -9.78 4.70
C ILE A 39 17.14 -9.33 4.46
N ALA A 40 18.11 -9.91 5.17
CA ALA A 40 19.54 -9.61 4.97
C ALA A 40 19.98 -9.96 3.54
N ARG A 41 19.58 -11.13 3.04
CA ARG A 41 19.87 -11.60 1.69
C ARG A 41 19.26 -10.67 0.65
N GLU A 42 17.98 -10.32 0.79
CA GLU A 42 17.26 -9.41 -0.10
C GLU A 42 17.86 -8.00 -0.10
N ALA A 43 18.29 -7.51 1.06
CA ALA A 43 18.95 -6.21 1.19
C ALA A 43 20.42 -6.23 0.72
N ASP A 44 20.99 -7.38 0.43
CA ASP A 44 22.43 -7.56 0.15
C ASP A 44 23.30 -6.94 1.27
N VAL A 45 23.03 -7.37 2.51
CA VAL A 45 23.80 -6.97 3.71
C VAL A 45 24.06 -8.18 4.61
N PRO A 46 25.17 -8.20 5.37
CA PRO A 46 25.39 -9.25 6.36
C PRO A 46 24.27 -9.32 7.41
N VAL A 47 23.87 -10.52 7.82
CA VAL A 47 22.79 -10.76 8.81
C VAL A 47 23.03 -9.99 10.12
N GLY A 48 24.27 -9.88 10.58
CA GLY A 48 24.63 -9.10 11.77
C GLY A 48 24.23 -7.62 11.67
N ASN A 49 24.14 -7.06 10.46
CA ASN A 49 23.68 -5.69 10.27
C ASN A 49 22.15 -5.55 10.52
N VAL A 50 21.36 -6.59 10.24
CA VAL A 50 19.92 -6.56 10.51
C VAL A 50 19.70 -6.37 12.01
N TYR A 51 20.35 -7.20 12.85
CA TYR A 51 20.28 -7.10 14.31
C TYR A 51 20.79 -5.75 14.87
N TYR A 52 21.67 -5.10 14.16
CA TYR A 52 22.12 -3.76 14.55
C TYR A 52 21.02 -2.69 14.39
N TYR A 53 20.24 -2.77 13.28
CA TYR A 53 19.21 -1.78 12.96
C TYR A 53 17.83 -2.16 13.52
N PHE A 54 17.52 -3.45 13.61
CA PHE A 54 16.22 -3.95 14.04
C PHE A 54 16.42 -5.09 15.05
N LYS A 55 15.96 -4.88 16.27
CA LYS A 55 16.15 -5.81 17.39
C LYS A 55 15.11 -6.92 17.40
N THR A 56 13.94 -6.66 16.85
CA THR A 56 12.80 -7.59 16.82
C THR A 56 12.20 -7.68 15.43
N LYS A 57 11.43 -8.75 15.20
CA LYS A 57 10.64 -8.92 13.97
C LYS A 57 9.58 -7.83 13.86
N ASP A 58 9.01 -7.40 14.98
CA ASP A 58 8.00 -6.35 15.02
C ASP A 58 8.55 -4.98 14.59
N GLU A 59 9.80 -4.67 14.93
CA GLU A 59 10.46 -3.47 14.41
C GLU A 59 10.60 -3.50 12.89
N LEU A 60 10.84 -4.68 12.30
CA LEU A 60 10.89 -4.88 10.85
C LEU A 60 9.51 -4.75 10.22
N VAL A 61 8.48 -5.34 10.83
CA VAL A 61 7.08 -5.20 10.37
C VAL A 61 6.66 -3.73 10.42
N ARG A 62 6.97 -3.03 11.48
CA ARG A 62 6.70 -1.59 11.60
C ARG A 62 7.44 -0.76 10.55
N ALA A 63 8.69 -1.12 10.25
CA ALA A 63 9.45 -0.49 9.18
C ALA A 63 8.80 -0.75 7.80
N ALA A 64 8.32 -1.96 7.54
CA ALA A 64 7.59 -2.30 6.31
C ALA A 64 6.27 -1.52 6.18
N LEU A 65 5.49 -1.39 7.27
CA LEU A 65 4.28 -0.54 7.27
C LEU A 65 4.60 0.93 6.99
N SER A 66 5.71 1.42 7.54
CA SER A 66 6.18 2.77 7.25
C SER A 66 6.57 2.95 5.78
N GLU A 67 7.16 1.94 5.15
CA GLU A 67 7.50 1.92 3.72
C GLU A 67 6.23 1.91 2.86
N HIS A 68 5.23 1.07 3.20
CA HIS A 68 3.95 1.06 2.50
C HIS A 68 3.23 2.41 2.60
N ARG A 69 3.28 3.05 3.76
CA ARG A 69 2.73 4.40 3.94
C ARG A 69 3.46 5.42 3.08
N ALA A 70 4.79 5.41 3.08
CA ALA A 70 5.59 6.32 2.26
C ALA A 70 5.30 6.14 0.77
N HIS A 71 5.22 4.89 0.30
CA HIS A 71 4.86 4.57 -1.07
C HIS A 71 3.44 5.06 -1.44
N LEU A 72 2.47 4.91 -0.54
CA LEU A 72 1.13 5.45 -0.73
C LEU A 72 1.13 6.98 -0.81
N ASP A 73 1.92 7.64 0.06
CA ASP A 73 2.06 9.10 0.06
C ASP A 73 2.69 9.60 -1.25
N GLU A 74 3.70 8.91 -1.77
CA GLU A 74 4.31 9.22 -3.07
C GLU A 74 3.34 9.02 -4.23
N LEU A 75 2.60 7.90 -4.23
CA LEU A 75 1.58 7.61 -5.23
C LEU A 75 0.51 8.70 -5.25
N THR A 76 -0.10 9.00 -4.10
CA THR A 76 -1.17 10.02 -4.01
C THR A 76 -0.66 11.41 -4.35
N ALA A 77 0.55 11.79 -3.93
CA ALA A 77 1.17 13.05 -4.32
C ALA A 77 1.41 13.15 -5.84
N GLY A 78 1.79 12.05 -6.49
CA GLY A 78 1.89 11.98 -7.95
C GLY A 78 0.53 12.13 -8.63
N LEU A 79 -0.48 11.44 -8.12
CA LEU A 79 -1.86 11.54 -8.64
C LEU A 79 -2.44 12.94 -8.46
N ASP A 80 -2.11 13.64 -7.39
CA ASP A 80 -2.57 15.02 -7.11
C ASP A 80 -2.08 16.04 -8.15
N GLN A 81 -1.08 15.70 -8.97
CA GLN A 81 -0.64 16.53 -10.09
C GLN A 81 -1.58 16.45 -11.30
N LEU A 82 -2.48 15.47 -11.37
CA LEU A 82 -3.45 15.36 -12.44
C LEU A 82 -4.56 16.43 -12.32
N PRO A 83 -5.09 16.91 -13.47
CA PRO A 83 -5.95 18.11 -13.50
C PRO A 83 -7.22 17.99 -12.67
N THR A 84 -7.91 16.85 -12.76
CA THR A 84 -9.21 16.68 -12.13
C THR A 84 -9.23 15.54 -11.11
N PRO A 85 -10.09 15.62 -10.08
CA PRO A 85 -10.29 14.54 -9.14
C PRO A 85 -10.69 13.22 -9.81
N ARG A 86 -11.48 13.29 -10.89
CA ARG A 86 -11.86 12.13 -11.70
C ARG A 86 -10.64 11.47 -12.33
N ASP A 87 -9.75 12.24 -12.95
CA ASP A 87 -8.52 11.71 -13.54
C ASP A 87 -7.62 11.06 -12.49
N ARG A 88 -7.54 11.64 -11.29
CA ARG A 88 -6.77 11.10 -10.16
C ARG A 88 -7.29 9.74 -9.71
N LEU A 89 -8.62 9.60 -9.56
CA LEU A 89 -9.26 8.34 -9.19
C LEU A 89 -9.11 7.27 -10.28
N LYS A 90 -9.23 7.65 -11.55
CA LYS A 90 -9.00 6.74 -12.68
C LYS A 90 -7.55 6.26 -12.73
N ALA A 91 -6.60 7.15 -12.59
CA ALA A 91 -5.17 6.82 -12.56
C ALA A 91 -4.80 5.94 -11.35
N LEU A 92 -5.48 6.08 -10.20
CA LEU A 92 -5.34 5.16 -9.08
C LEU A 92 -5.77 3.73 -9.47
N VAL A 93 -6.92 3.58 -10.13
CA VAL A 93 -7.39 2.26 -10.62
C VAL A 93 -6.44 1.68 -11.66
N GLU A 94 -5.93 2.50 -12.57
CA GLU A 94 -4.95 2.09 -13.58
C GLU A 94 -3.63 1.63 -12.94
N ALA A 95 -3.18 2.30 -11.88
CA ALA A 95 -2.01 1.87 -11.12
C ALA A 95 -2.21 0.48 -10.47
N TRP A 96 -3.42 0.16 -9.98
CA TRP A 96 -3.75 -1.18 -9.49
C TRP A 96 -3.74 -2.22 -10.62
N ILE A 97 -4.34 -1.91 -11.78
CA ILE A 97 -4.32 -2.81 -12.95
C ILE A 97 -2.88 -3.08 -13.41
N ALA A 98 -2.01 -2.06 -13.38
CA ALA A 98 -0.60 -2.22 -13.74
C ALA A 98 0.14 -3.21 -12.84
N GLN A 99 -0.29 -3.39 -11.59
CA GLN A 99 0.30 -4.32 -10.62
C GLN A 99 -0.35 -5.71 -10.61
N ARG A 100 -1.25 -6.04 -11.55
CA ARG A 100 -2.03 -7.29 -11.61
C ARG A 100 -1.20 -8.57 -11.46
N ASP A 101 -0.01 -8.62 -12.08
CA ASP A 101 0.86 -9.81 -12.02
C ASP A 101 1.47 -10.00 -10.63
N THR A 102 1.81 -8.92 -9.95
CA THR A 102 2.28 -8.96 -8.55
C THR A 102 1.13 -9.31 -7.62
N ALA A 103 -0.04 -8.72 -7.84
CA ALA A 103 -1.25 -9.04 -7.07
C ALA A 103 -1.65 -10.51 -7.22
N ALA A 104 -1.53 -11.10 -8.41
CA ALA A 104 -1.80 -12.52 -8.62
C ALA A 104 -0.85 -13.43 -7.83
N ARG A 105 0.41 -13.02 -7.65
CA ARG A 105 1.38 -13.78 -6.86
C ARG A 105 1.26 -13.57 -5.36
N HIS A 106 1.03 -12.33 -4.91
CA HIS A 106 1.26 -11.93 -3.52
C HIS A 106 0.08 -11.19 -2.86
N GLY A 107 -0.95 -10.81 -3.63
CA GLY A 107 -2.10 -10.04 -3.13
C GLY A 107 -1.80 -8.56 -2.92
N CYS A 108 -2.65 -7.89 -2.13
CA CYS A 108 -2.45 -6.51 -1.71
C CYS A 108 -1.41 -6.44 -0.58
N PRO A 109 -0.31 -5.67 -0.70
CA PRO A 109 0.75 -5.65 0.31
C PRO A 109 0.26 -5.18 1.69
N THR A 110 -0.64 -4.21 1.75
CA THR A 110 -1.19 -3.70 3.02
C THR A 110 -2.32 -4.59 3.53
N GLY A 111 -3.20 -5.09 2.65
CA GLY A 111 -4.34 -5.91 3.03
C GLY A 111 -3.91 -7.28 3.58
N THR A 112 -2.97 -7.97 2.93
CA THR A 112 -2.43 -9.24 3.42
C THR A 112 -1.75 -9.08 4.78
N LEU A 113 -0.93 -8.04 4.92
CA LEU A 113 -0.23 -7.75 6.16
C LEU A 113 -1.20 -7.42 7.31
N ALA A 114 -2.27 -6.65 7.05
CA ALA A 114 -3.29 -6.34 8.03
C ALA A 114 -4.00 -7.61 8.55
N VAL A 115 -4.38 -8.53 7.65
CA VAL A 115 -5.02 -9.80 8.01
C VAL A 115 -4.09 -10.73 8.82
N GLU A 116 -2.79 -10.74 8.51
CA GLU A 116 -1.81 -11.52 9.28
C GLU A 116 -1.61 -10.94 10.68
N LEU A 117 -1.58 -9.61 10.80
CA LEU A 117 -1.40 -8.91 12.07
C LEU A 117 -2.61 -9.05 13.00
N ASP A 118 -3.84 -9.02 12.45
CA ASP A 118 -5.07 -9.24 13.22
C ASP A 118 -5.09 -10.59 13.95
N LYS A 119 -4.43 -11.60 13.39
CA LYS A 119 -4.30 -12.94 14.03
C LYS A 119 -3.28 -12.98 15.17
N ARG A 120 -2.48 -11.95 15.34
CA ARG A 120 -1.48 -11.84 16.38
C ARG A 120 -2.08 -11.04 17.54
N ALA A 121 -2.25 -11.66 18.68
CA ALA A 121 -2.93 -11.08 19.85
C ALA A 121 -2.15 -9.93 20.57
N ASP A 122 -1.14 -9.35 19.92
CA ASP A 122 -0.23 -8.36 20.52
C ASP A 122 -0.50 -6.87 20.14
N GLY A 123 -1.55 -6.61 19.43
CA GLY A 123 -2.46 -5.46 19.48
C GLY A 123 -1.99 -4.03 19.19
N THR A 124 -0.82 -3.77 18.50
CA THR A 124 -0.50 -2.40 18.07
C THR A 124 -0.20 -2.29 16.58
N LEU A 125 0.34 -3.34 15.97
CA LEU A 125 0.71 -3.34 14.54
C LEU A 125 -0.49 -3.49 13.62
N ASP A 126 -1.56 -4.13 14.06
CA ASP A 126 -2.84 -4.20 13.36
C ASP A 126 -3.47 -2.82 13.19
N ALA A 127 -3.48 -2.00 14.26
CA ALA A 127 -3.92 -0.61 14.20
C ALA A 127 -3.05 0.24 13.25
N GLU A 128 -1.72 0.02 13.23
CA GLU A 128 -0.81 0.70 12.30
C GLU A 128 -1.09 0.29 10.83
N ALA A 129 -1.39 -0.99 10.57
CA ALA A 129 -1.78 -1.47 9.25
C ALA A 129 -3.14 -0.89 8.82
N GLY A 130 -4.12 -0.87 9.71
CA GLY A 130 -5.42 -0.23 9.50
C GLY A 130 -5.30 1.26 9.18
N ALA A 131 -4.36 1.96 9.80
CA ALA A 131 -4.12 3.37 9.54
C ALA A 131 -3.63 3.65 8.10
N VAL A 132 -2.87 2.73 7.48
CA VAL A 132 -2.46 2.86 6.07
C VAL A 132 -3.68 2.75 5.14
N ILE A 133 -4.58 1.80 5.41
CA ILE A 133 -5.83 1.64 4.63
C ILE A 133 -6.73 2.86 4.82
N ARG A 134 -6.86 3.36 6.06
CA ARG A 134 -7.64 4.58 6.37
C ARG A 134 -7.14 5.78 5.58
N ARG A 135 -5.84 5.96 5.49
CA ARG A 135 -5.23 7.06 4.74
C ARG A 135 -5.61 7.04 3.26
N LEU A 136 -5.66 5.86 2.63
CA LEU A 136 -6.11 5.73 1.25
C LEU A 136 -7.61 6.03 1.11
N LEU A 137 -8.44 5.56 2.06
CA LEU A 137 -9.86 5.90 2.11
C LEU A 137 -10.08 7.41 2.22
N ASP A 138 -9.38 8.09 3.14
CA ASP A 138 -9.51 9.52 3.38
C ASP A 138 -9.11 10.33 2.13
N TRP A 139 -7.99 9.96 1.46
CA TRP A 139 -7.58 10.60 0.21
C TRP A 139 -8.62 10.39 -0.89
N THR A 140 -9.14 9.17 -1.03
CA THR A 140 -10.16 8.83 -2.03
C THR A 140 -11.46 9.61 -1.78
N ALA A 141 -11.92 9.69 -0.53
CA ALA A 141 -13.09 10.47 -0.15
C ALA A 141 -12.91 11.97 -0.44
N ALA A 142 -11.70 12.50 -0.21
CA ALA A 142 -11.37 13.87 -0.54
C ALA A 142 -11.47 14.14 -2.05
N GLN A 143 -11.06 13.19 -2.92
CA GLN A 143 -11.22 13.32 -4.36
C GLN A 143 -12.71 13.36 -4.76
N PHE A 144 -13.55 12.43 -4.27
CA PHE A 144 -14.99 12.44 -4.55
C PHE A 144 -15.68 13.73 -4.05
N ARG A 145 -15.27 14.21 -2.87
CA ARG A 145 -15.79 15.48 -2.32
C ARG A 145 -15.42 16.67 -3.19
N THR A 146 -14.17 16.74 -3.64
CA THR A 146 -13.69 17.81 -4.52
C THR A 146 -14.33 17.73 -5.91
N TRP A 147 -14.69 16.53 -6.35
CA TRP A 147 -15.43 16.33 -7.61
C TRP A 147 -16.91 16.74 -7.51
N GLY A 148 -17.46 16.89 -6.30
CA GLY A 148 -18.85 17.20 -6.06
C GLY A 148 -19.78 15.98 -6.11
N ILE A 149 -19.25 14.78 -5.93
CA ILE A 149 -20.05 13.55 -5.87
C ILE A 149 -20.76 13.45 -4.53
N PRO A 150 -22.10 13.23 -4.50
CA PRO A 150 -22.84 13.00 -3.26
C PRO A 150 -22.31 11.77 -2.50
N ALA A 151 -22.41 11.78 -1.16
CA ALA A 151 -21.94 10.70 -0.29
C ALA A 151 -20.48 10.27 -0.59
N PRO A 152 -19.49 11.16 -0.55
CA PRO A 152 -18.12 10.91 -0.97
C PRO A 152 -17.44 9.78 -0.17
N ASP A 153 -17.77 9.62 1.10
CA ASP A 153 -17.22 8.59 1.98
C ASP A 153 -17.73 7.19 1.57
N ASP A 154 -18.99 7.06 1.17
CA ASP A 154 -19.56 5.80 0.69
C ASP A 154 -18.97 5.39 -0.66
N HIS A 155 -18.72 6.35 -1.56
CA HIS A 155 -18.06 6.10 -2.82
C HIS A 155 -16.60 5.69 -2.62
N ALA A 156 -15.89 6.31 -1.68
CA ALA A 156 -14.55 5.92 -1.31
C ALA A 156 -14.50 4.49 -0.75
N LEU A 157 -15.44 4.17 0.15
CA LEU A 157 -15.55 2.82 0.71
C LEU A 157 -15.86 1.80 -0.40
N THR A 158 -16.75 2.11 -1.34
CA THR A 158 -17.06 1.28 -2.50
C THR A 158 -15.81 1.00 -3.33
N LEU A 159 -15.06 2.03 -3.71
CA LEU A 159 -13.87 1.91 -4.53
C LEU A 159 -12.76 1.09 -3.85
N ILE A 160 -12.50 1.34 -2.57
CA ILE A 160 -11.46 0.63 -1.82
C ILE A 160 -11.88 -0.80 -1.50
N SER A 161 -13.16 -1.05 -1.20
CA SER A 161 -13.68 -2.42 -1.01
C SER A 161 -13.57 -3.24 -2.30
N ALA A 162 -13.88 -2.65 -3.46
CA ALA A 162 -13.72 -3.30 -4.76
C ALA A 162 -12.23 -3.62 -5.04
N TYR A 163 -11.32 -2.70 -4.72
CA TYR A 163 -9.87 -2.96 -4.81
C TYR A 163 -9.44 -4.15 -3.94
N GLN A 164 -9.86 -4.21 -2.69
CA GLN A 164 -9.50 -5.31 -1.79
C GLN A 164 -10.10 -6.64 -2.30
N GLY A 165 -11.35 -6.61 -2.76
CA GLY A 165 -12.01 -7.78 -3.32
C GLY A 165 -11.33 -8.29 -4.59
N MET A 166 -11.04 -7.42 -5.56
CA MET A 166 -10.36 -7.84 -6.79
C MET A 166 -8.93 -8.31 -6.53
N SER A 167 -8.21 -7.69 -5.58
CA SER A 167 -6.87 -8.12 -5.20
C SER A 167 -6.87 -9.52 -4.58
N LEU A 168 -7.81 -9.78 -3.65
CA LEU A 168 -8.00 -11.09 -3.03
C LEU A 168 -8.31 -12.16 -4.09
N LEU A 169 -9.29 -11.90 -4.98
CA LEU A 169 -9.69 -12.85 -6.02
C LEU A 169 -8.56 -13.10 -7.01
N THR A 170 -7.86 -12.06 -7.45
CA THR A 170 -6.70 -12.16 -8.33
C THR A 170 -5.63 -13.06 -7.73
N ASN A 171 -5.35 -12.91 -6.43
CA ASN A 171 -4.37 -13.73 -5.73
C ASN A 171 -4.87 -15.17 -5.52
N ALA A 172 -6.09 -15.35 -5.02
CA ALA A 172 -6.64 -16.67 -4.73
C ALA A 172 -6.76 -17.55 -5.99
N LEU A 173 -7.14 -16.94 -7.12
CA LEU A 173 -7.30 -17.63 -8.41
C LEU A 173 -6.00 -17.69 -9.22
N ARG A 174 -4.96 -16.99 -8.81
CA ARG A 174 -3.70 -16.83 -9.56
C ARG A 174 -3.91 -16.31 -10.98
N ASP A 175 -4.95 -15.49 -11.17
CA ASP A 175 -5.39 -14.98 -12.46
C ASP A 175 -5.32 -13.44 -12.51
N PRO A 176 -4.31 -12.86 -13.20
CA PRO A 176 -4.19 -11.41 -13.38
C PRO A 176 -5.37 -10.79 -14.15
N ALA A 177 -6.09 -11.58 -14.97
CA ALA A 177 -7.21 -11.08 -15.77
C ALA A 177 -8.39 -10.64 -14.88
N VAL A 178 -8.52 -11.18 -13.66
CA VAL A 178 -9.53 -10.75 -12.69
C VAL A 178 -9.36 -9.28 -12.35
N MET A 179 -8.13 -8.85 -12.02
CA MET A 179 -7.85 -7.45 -11.69
C MET A 179 -8.06 -6.52 -12.89
N THR A 180 -7.68 -6.96 -14.09
CA THR A 180 -7.92 -6.18 -15.31
C THR A 180 -9.41 -5.98 -15.57
N ARG A 181 -10.21 -7.05 -15.47
CA ARG A 181 -11.67 -7.02 -15.71
C ARG A 181 -12.39 -6.14 -14.71
N GLU A 182 -12.14 -6.34 -13.41
CA GLU A 182 -12.79 -5.55 -12.36
C GLU A 182 -12.29 -4.10 -12.34
N GLY A 183 -11.01 -3.87 -12.60
CA GLY A 183 -10.47 -2.52 -12.77
C GLY A 183 -11.12 -1.77 -13.93
N THR A 184 -11.35 -2.44 -15.08
CA THR A 184 -12.09 -1.84 -16.19
C THR A 184 -13.54 -1.50 -15.80
N ARG A 185 -14.21 -2.34 -15.00
CA ARG A 185 -15.56 -2.04 -14.48
C ARG A 185 -15.55 -0.81 -13.57
N LEU A 186 -14.52 -0.67 -12.72
CA LEU A 186 -14.35 0.51 -11.86
C LEU A 186 -14.09 1.78 -12.67
N LEU A 187 -13.29 1.72 -13.74
CA LEU A 187 -13.09 2.86 -14.65
C LEU A 187 -14.41 3.29 -15.30
N ASN A 188 -15.22 2.34 -15.80
CA ASN A 188 -16.52 2.62 -16.38
C ASN A 188 -17.51 3.17 -15.32
N TRP A 189 -17.46 2.65 -14.09
CA TRP A 189 -18.26 3.18 -12.99
C TRP A 189 -17.88 4.62 -12.66
N LEU A 190 -16.59 4.95 -12.56
CA LEU A 190 -16.12 6.34 -12.37
C LEU A 190 -16.58 7.23 -13.53
N ASP A 191 -16.60 6.69 -14.76
CA ASP A 191 -17.08 7.44 -15.94
C ASP A 191 -18.58 7.72 -15.92
N SER A 192 -19.37 6.90 -15.24
CA SER A 192 -20.83 7.06 -15.09
C SER A 192 -21.25 7.99 -13.96
N LEU A 193 -20.33 8.41 -13.09
CA LEU A 193 -20.65 9.31 -11.98
C LEU A 193 -20.78 10.76 -12.46
N GLU A 194 -21.80 11.42 -11.98
CA GLU A 194 -22.06 12.84 -12.24
C GLU A 194 -22.05 13.63 -10.92
N PRO A 195 -21.46 14.83 -10.90
CA PRO A 195 -21.57 15.72 -9.76
C PRO A 195 -23.03 15.99 -9.42
N GLY A 196 -23.34 16.07 -8.13
CA GLY A 196 -24.68 16.48 -7.70
C GLY A 196 -24.99 17.88 -8.17
N ASP A 197 -26.23 18.09 -8.65
CA ASP A 197 -26.75 19.44 -8.88
C ASP A 197 -26.72 20.18 -7.55
N GLY A 198 -25.91 21.22 -7.42
CA GLY A 198 -25.70 22.00 -6.18
C GLY A 198 -26.96 22.78 -5.70
N ARG A 199 -28.12 22.11 -5.67
CA ARG A 199 -29.42 22.71 -5.35
C ARG A 199 -29.98 22.27 -3.99
N ASP A 200 -29.20 21.67 -3.12
CA ASP A 200 -29.61 21.40 -1.74
C ASP A 200 -28.68 22.15 -0.77
N GLY A 201 -29.07 23.40 -0.48
CA GLY A 201 -28.51 24.30 0.51
C GLY A 201 -29.62 25.09 1.19
#